data_ae2ed10143cd398374779b892865be77
#
_entry.id   ae2ed10143cd398374779b892865be77
#
_cell.length_a   1.000
_cell.length_b   1.000
_cell.length_c   1.000
_cell.angle_alpha   90.00
_cell.angle_beta   90.00
_cell.angle_gamma   90.00
#
_symmetry.space_group_name_H-M   'P 1'
#
loop_
_entity.id
_entity.type
_entity.pdbx_description
1 polymer ?
#
loop_
_entity_poly.entity_id
_entity_poly.type
_entity_poly.pdbx_seq_one_letter_code
_entity_poly.pdbx_strand_id
1 'polypeptide(L)'
;DHSASIKAFLEKYGDVTVVGNKKTFKMIRQFFPGMDLKNTLEVENGDTLDLGNHQLTFVFAPMVHWPEVMMTYESSEKILFAADGFGKFGALDAEEDWACEARRYYIGIVGKYGAQVQSILKKAAGLDIEKICPLHGPVLTENLGYYINLYDTWSSYEPETDGVCICYTSVYGNTKKAVELLVSELERKGVPVGAVNDLARCDMAEAVEDAFRYDKLVLATTTYNSEIFPFMRYFIDQLKERNFQKRTVAFIENGSWAPVANKIMKADFEDMKHMTIAKNNVTILSALNEESTAQIDALADELSKGYLSVSAKTQAELDPTALFKIGYGLYVVTCNDGKKDNGLIVNTVTQVSDNPNRIAVNVNKANYSCEVIKNTGRLNVSVLSEDATFKIFEHFGFQSGKNVDKFAGYEHQAKAVNGLPYLTKHANAYISGNVTGMVDLGTHIMFICEVTESVKLSDIETMTYTYYQNNVKPKPETDKKGWVCDICGYIYEGEDLPEDFICPLCKHGAADFSKLE
;
A
#
# COMPACT_ATOMS: atom_id res chain seq x y z
N ASP A 1 -4.93 -24.53 25.10
CA ASP A 1 -4.39 -25.29 23.98
C ASP A 1 -2.91 -25.62 24.16
N HIS A 2 -2.09 -24.74 24.71
CA HIS A 2 -0.63 -24.92 24.85
C HIS A 2 -0.26 -25.97 25.94
N SER A 3 -1.15 -26.34 26.81
CA SER A 3 -0.87 -27.28 27.89
C SER A 3 -1.25 -28.75 27.59
N ALA A 4 -1.82 -29.04 26.43
CA ALA A 4 -2.36 -30.37 26.11
C ALA A 4 -1.34 -31.51 26.27
N SER A 5 -0.08 -31.29 25.95
CA SER A 5 0.98 -32.30 26.00
C SER A 5 1.74 -32.38 27.33
N ILE A 6 1.50 -31.47 28.29
CA ILE A 6 2.27 -31.42 29.55
C ILE A 6 2.23 -32.77 30.29
N LYS A 7 1.06 -33.39 30.41
CA LYS A 7 0.93 -34.68 31.10
C LYS A 7 1.77 -35.76 30.43
N ALA A 8 1.63 -35.93 29.13
CA ALA A 8 2.38 -36.96 28.39
C ALA A 8 3.90 -36.69 28.42
N PHE A 9 4.29 -35.41 28.40
CA PHE A 9 5.69 -35.02 28.49
C PHE A 9 6.29 -35.39 29.85
N LEU A 10 5.62 -35.08 30.95
CA LEU A 10 6.08 -35.40 32.32
C LEU A 10 6.04 -36.90 32.63
N GLU A 11 5.10 -37.64 32.06
CA GLU A 11 5.08 -39.11 32.15
C GLU A 11 6.29 -39.73 31.46
N LYS A 12 6.75 -39.12 30.35
CA LYS A 12 7.92 -39.61 29.61
C LYS A 12 9.24 -39.15 30.22
N TYR A 13 9.29 -37.93 30.79
CA TYR A 13 10.49 -37.30 31.32
C TYR A 13 10.27 -36.91 32.79
N GLY A 14 10.19 -37.92 33.67
CA GLY A 14 9.77 -37.75 35.07
C GLY A 14 10.63 -36.87 35.97
N ASP A 15 11.88 -36.61 35.59
CA ASP A 15 12.84 -35.81 36.38
C ASP A 15 12.88 -34.33 35.97
N VAL A 16 12.03 -33.89 35.03
CA VAL A 16 11.98 -32.53 34.55
C VAL A 16 11.33 -31.60 35.58
N THR A 17 11.91 -30.44 35.80
CA THR A 17 11.35 -29.38 36.62
C THR A 17 10.40 -28.50 35.77
N VAL A 18 9.15 -28.36 36.21
CA VAL A 18 8.18 -27.44 35.58
C VAL A 18 8.32 -26.08 36.25
N VAL A 19 8.64 -25.08 35.45
CA VAL A 19 8.76 -23.67 35.88
C VAL A 19 7.48 -22.93 35.53
N GLY A 20 6.91 -22.20 36.49
CA GLY A 20 5.69 -21.44 36.26
C GLY A 20 5.34 -20.56 37.46
N ASN A 21 4.31 -19.75 37.33
CA ASN A 21 3.79 -18.99 38.46
C ASN A 21 2.69 -19.79 39.19
N LYS A 22 2.27 -19.28 40.34
CA LYS A 22 1.25 -19.92 41.18
C LYS A 22 -0.06 -20.26 40.45
N LYS A 23 -0.48 -19.37 39.51
CA LYS A 23 -1.70 -19.60 38.72
C LYS A 23 -1.49 -20.71 37.68
N THR A 24 -0.34 -20.79 37.06
CA THR A 24 0.06 -21.85 36.13
C THR A 24 -0.12 -23.22 36.79
N PHE A 25 0.45 -23.43 37.97
CA PHE A 25 0.33 -24.72 38.66
C PHE A 25 -1.10 -25.04 39.09
N LYS A 26 -1.87 -24.01 39.49
CA LYS A 26 -3.30 -24.21 39.81
C LYS A 26 -4.07 -24.70 38.57
N MET A 27 -3.82 -24.09 37.40
CA MET A 27 -4.54 -24.40 36.16
C MET A 27 -4.11 -25.75 35.59
N ILE A 28 -2.84 -26.13 35.66
CA ILE A 28 -2.37 -27.46 35.26
C ILE A 28 -3.12 -28.53 36.05
N ARG A 29 -3.28 -28.38 37.38
CA ARG A 29 -4.04 -29.34 38.21
C ARG A 29 -5.52 -29.39 37.87
N GLN A 30 -6.10 -28.27 37.35
CA GLN A 30 -7.49 -28.25 36.89
C GLN A 30 -7.66 -28.96 35.54
N PHE A 31 -6.71 -28.79 34.61
CA PHE A 31 -6.72 -29.47 33.32
C PHE A 31 -6.44 -30.97 33.42
N PHE A 32 -5.58 -31.36 34.38
CA PHE A 32 -5.15 -32.75 34.59
C PHE A 32 -5.41 -33.19 36.04
N PRO A 33 -6.67 -33.45 36.41
CA PRO A 33 -6.98 -33.93 37.78
C PRO A 33 -6.20 -35.18 38.14
N GLY A 34 -5.55 -35.18 39.31
CA GLY A 34 -4.76 -36.31 39.80
C GLY A 34 -3.36 -36.44 39.22
N MET A 35 -2.91 -35.47 38.37
CA MET A 35 -1.53 -35.43 37.92
C MET A 35 -0.61 -34.98 39.06
N ASP A 36 0.44 -35.76 39.31
CA ASP A 36 1.46 -35.45 40.31
C ASP A 36 2.57 -34.58 39.67
N LEU A 37 2.64 -33.33 40.09
CA LEU A 37 3.73 -32.39 39.71
C LEU A 37 4.86 -32.53 40.73
N LYS A 38 5.79 -33.48 40.52
CA LYS A 38 6.86 -33.81 41.46
C LYS A 38 7.88 -32.67 41.62
N ASN A 39 8.34 -32.15 40.50
CA ASN A 39 9.39 -31.11 40.47
C ASN A 39 8.79 -29.81 39.92
N THR A 40 8.63 -28.81 40.77
CA THR A 40 8.11 -27.49 40.36
C THR A 40 9.00 -26.41 40.89
N LEU A 41 9.19 -25.34 40.07
CA LEU A 41 9.81 -24.08 40.45
C LEU A 41 8.80 -22.96 40.25
N GLU A 42 8.33 -22.39 41.35
CA GLU A 42 7.45 -21.22 41.31
C GLU A 42 8.32 -19.97 41.16
N VAL A 43 7.98 -19.13 40.20
CA VAL A 43 8.70 -17.87 39.88
C VAL A 43 7.77 -16.67 39.97
N GLU A 44 8.36 -15.52 40.28
CA GLU A 44 7.71 -14.24 40.31
C GLU A 44 8.12 -13.37 39.08
N ASN A 45 7.41 -12.25 38.86
CA ASN A 45 7.71 -11.35 37.75
C ASN A 45 9.10 -10.70 37.89
N GLY A 46 9.95 -10.92 36.89
CA GLY A 46 11.33 -10.44 36.88
C GLY A 46 12.36 -11.39 37.44
N ASP A 47 11.93 -12.55 37.98
CA ASP A 47 12.86 -13.59 38.39
C ASP A 47 13.71 -14.09 37.20
N THR A 48 14.90 -14.56 37.52
CA THR A 48 15.82 -15.12 36.54
C THR A 48 16.15 -16.57 36.87
N LEU A 49 16.42 -17.36 35.83
CA LEU A 49 16.88 -18.72 35.94
C LEU A 49 18.14 -18.90 35.10
N ASP A 50 19.24 -19.26 35.76
CA ASP A 50 20.51 -19.57 35.13
C ASP A 50 20.52 -21.04 34.66
N LEU A 51 20.75 -21.26 33.39
CA LEU A 51 20.90 -22.57 32.74
C LEU A 51 22.34 -22.85 32.31
N GLY A 52 23.31 -22.11 32.86
CA GLY A 52 24.72 -22.18 32.51
C GLY A 52 25.08 -21.24 31.33
N ASN A 53 24.86 -21.68 30.11
CA ASN A 53 25.15 -20.85 28.92
C ASN A 53 24.01 -19.88 28.57
N HIS A 54 22.83 -20.06 29.15
CA HIS A 54 21.64 -19.27 28.91
C HIS A 54 21.06 -18.73 30.21
N GLN A 55 20.56 -17.51 30.18
CA GLN A 55 19.84 -16.93 31.32
C GLN A 55 18.44 -16.54 30.88
N LEU A 56 17.45 -17.08 31.59
CA LEU A 56 16.04 -16.77 31.38
C LEU A 56 15.56 -15.70 32.36
N THR A 57 14.77 -14.76 31.87
CA THR A 57 14.05 -13.77 32.68
C THR A 57 12.55 -13.91 32.44
N PHE A 58 11.75 -14.00 33.51
CA PHE A 58 10.30 -14.20 33.39
C PHE A 58 9.55 -12.88 33.47
N VAL A 59 8.80 -12.56 32.42
CA VAL A 59 8.01 -11.34 32.30
C VAL A 59 6.53 -11.72 32.32
N PHE A 60 5.86 -11.38 33.41
CA PHE A 60 4.43 -11.68 33.55
C PHE A 60 3.57 -10.80 32.65
N ALA A 61 2.69 -11.44 31.88
CA ALA A 61 1.78 -10.85 30.92
C ALA A 61 0.32 -11.23 31.23
N PRO A 62 -0.20 -11.00 32.45
CA PRO A 62 -1.51 -11.46 32.84
C PRO A 62 -2.60 -10.87 31.95
N MET A 63 -3.57 -11.69 31.54
CA MET A 63 -4.67 -11.37 30.63
C MET A 63 -4.26 -11.08 29.17
N VAL A 64 -3.05 -11.49 28.78
CA VAL A 64 -2.62 -11.47 27.37
C VAL A 64 -2.36 -12.92 26.90
N HIS A 65 -3.40 -13.83 26.71
CA HIS A 65 -4.79 -13.38 27.04
C HIS A 65 -5.33 -14.11 28.29
N TRP A 66 -4.57 -14.99 28.93
CA TRP A 66 -4.94 -15.73 30.13
C TRP A 66 -4.29 -15.14 31.39
N PRO A 67 -4.86 -15.39 32.61
CA PRO A 67 -4.37 -14.74 33.84
C PRO A 67 -2.98 -15.18 34.31
N GLU A 68 -2.50 -16.33 33.84
CA GLU A 68 -1.19 -16.90 34.21
C GLU A 68 -0.11 -16.66 33.17
N VAL A 69 -0.40 -16.00 32.03
CA VAL A 69 0.55 -15.84 30.93
C VAL A 69 1.85 -15.21 31.42
N MET A 70 2.93 -15.84 31.02
CA MET A 70 4.29 -15.46 31.31
C MET A 70 5.12 -15.58 30.03
N MET A 71 5.70 -14.47 29.61
CA MET A 71 6.70 -14.44 28.55
C MET A 71 8.06 -14.77 29.16
N THR A 72 8.94 -15.36 28.37
CA THR A 72 10.31 -15.67 28.81
C THR A 72 11.30 -15.02 27.87
N TYR A 73 12.19 -14.20 28.44
CA TYR A 73 13.29 -13.58 27.70
C TYR A 73 14.59 -14.33 27.97
N GLU A 74 15.24 -14.82 26.94
CA GLU A 74 16.56 -15.42 26.98
C GLU A 74 17.59 -14.35 26.56
N SER A 75 18.48 -13.99 27.50
CA SER A 75 19.35 -12.82 27.35
C SER A 75 20.64 -13.07 26.58
N SER A 76 21.09 -14.34 26.46
CA SER A 76 22.35 -14.70 25.79
C SER A 76 22.20 -14.60 24.26
N GLU A 77 21.07 -15.04 23.71
CA GLU A 77 20.73 -14.99 22.29
C GLU A 77 19.64 -13.93 21.98
N LYS A 78 19.22 -13.17 23.01
CA LYS A 78 18.23 -12.07 22.90
C LYS A 78 16.88 -12.52 22.33
N ILE A 79 16.39 -13.66 22.77
CA ILE A 79 15.16 -14.30 22.29
C ILE A 79 14.02 -14.00 23.25
N LEU A 80 12.91 -13.47 22.74
CA LEU A 80 11.65 -13.36 23.47
C LEU A 80 10.71 -14.51 23.07
N PHE A 81 10.42 -15.42 24.00
CA PHE A 81 9.32 -16.38 23.89
C PHE A 81 8.04 -15.68 24.36
N ALA A 82 7.24 -15.25 23.39
CA ALA A 82 6.20 -14.25 23.60
C ALA A 82 4.82 -14.84 23.96
N ALA A 83 4.72 -16.14 24.23
CA ALA A 83 3.45 -16.86 24.35
C ALA A 83 2.56 -16.55 23.11
N ASP A 84 1.31 -16.11 23.31
CA ASP A 84 0.43 -15.71 22.22
C ASP A 84 0.73 -14.33 21.63
N GLY A 85 1.58 -13.56 22.29
CA GLY A 85 2.00 -12.26 21.78
C GLY A 85 2.69 -12.38 20.42
N PHE A 86 2.36 -11.49 19.47
CA PHE A 86 2.85 -11.48 18.10
C PHE A 86 2.44 -12.71 17.25
N GLY A 87 1.44 -13.45 17.71
CA GLY A 87 0.85 -14.55 16.98
C GLY A 87 -0.02 -14.09 15.80
N LYS A 88 -0.24 -15.01 14.86
CA LYS A 88 -1.18 -14.83 13.74
C LYS A 88 -1.99 -16.11 13.48
N PHE A 89 -3.14 -15.98 12.82
CA PHE A 89 -3.84 -17.12 12.24
C PHE A 89 -3.15 -17.61 10.95
N GLY A 90 -3.60 -18.75 10.46
CA GLY A 90 -3.14 -19.36 9.21
C GLY A 90 -1.96 -20.32 9.38
N ALA A 91 -1.74 -21.14 8.37
CA ALA A 91 -0.65 -22.09 8.31
C ALA A 91 0.68 -21.39 7.95
N LEU A 92 1.81 -21.99 8.34
CA LEU A 92 3.13 -21.40 8.09
C LEU A 92 3.53 -21.40 6.60
N ASP A 93 2.91 -22.25 5.80
CA ASP A 93 3.11 -22.38 4.36
C ASP A 93 2.05 -21.64 3.52
N ALA A 94 1.14 -20.90 4.16
CA ALA A 94 0.19 -20.03 3.45
C ALA A 94 0.83 -18.69 3.13
N GLU A 95 0.69 -18.24 1.88
CA GLU A 95 1.08 -16.90 1.44
C GLU A 95 -0.01 -15.91 1.86
N GLU A 96 0.12 -15.36 3.07
CA GLU A 96 -0.81 -14.40 3.65
C GLU A 96 -0.06 -13.19 4.21
N ASP A 97 -0.69 -12.02 4.13
CA ASP A 97 -0.15 -10.83 4.80
C ASP A 97 -0.16 -11.04 6.32
N TRP A 98 1.05 -10.95 6.94
CA TRP A 98 1.18 -11.15 8.39
C TRP A 98 0.30 -10.18 9.17
N ALA A 99 0.26 -8.91 8.77
CA ALA A 99 -0.46 -7.87 9.51
C ALA A 99 -1.98 -8.12 9.53
N CYS A 100 -2.57 -8.59 8.44
CA CYS A 100 -3.99 -8.92 8.36
C CYS A 100 -4.35 -10.03 9.35
N GLU A 101 -3.67 -11.18 9.27
CA GLU A 101 -3.95 -12.33 10.10
C GLU A 101 -3.55 -12.12 11.57
N ALA A 102 -2.49 -11.36 11.84
CA ALA A 102 -2.09 -10.99 13.19
C ALA A 102 -3.06 -9.99 13.83
N ARG A 103 -3.60 -9.04 13.08
CA ARG A 103 -4.62 -8.09 13.56
C ARG A 103 -5.91 -8.81 13.89
N ARG A 104 -6.35 -9.74 13.01
CA ARG A 104 -7.53 -10.58 13.26
C ARG A 104 -7.33 -11.44 14.51
N TYR A 105 -6.16 -12.05 14.68
CA TYR A 105 -5.79 -12.81 15.87
C TYR A 105 -5.82 -11.91 17.12
N TYR A 106 -5.12 -10.76 17.07
CA TYR A 106 -5.02 -9.83 18.19
C TYR A 106 -6.40 -9.30 18.61
N ILE A 107 -7.18 -8.74 17.67
CA ILE A 107 -8.50 -8.18 17.98
C ILE A 107 -9.47 -9.26 18.46
N GLY A 108 -9.42 -10.44 17.86
CA GLY A 108 -10.28 -11.57 18.21
C GLY A 108 -10.05 -12.09 19.64
N ILE A 109 -8.80 -12.15 20.08
CA ILE A 109 -8.39 -12.85 21.29
C ILE A 109 -7.93 -11.90 22.40
N VAL A 110 -7.13 -10.88 22.07
CA VAL A 110 -6.48 -9.97 23.03
C VAL A 110 -7.14 -8.58 23.08
N GLY A 111 -7.89 -8.18 22.05
CA GLY A 111 -8.35 -6.81 21.84
C GLY A 111 -8.99 -6.12 23.04
N LYS A 112 -9.69 -6.86 23.90
CA LYS A 112 -10.24 -6.34 25.15
C LYS A 112 -9.19 -5.82 26.15
N TYR A 113 -7.97 -6.34 26.09
CA TYR A 113 -6.92 -6.17 27.09
C TYR A 113 -5.80 -5.22 26.64
N GLY A 114 -6.11 -4.21 25.84
CA GLY A 114 -5.12 -3.26 25.32
C GLY A 114 -4.24 -2.61 26.40
N ALA A 115 -4.81 -2.23 27.54
CA ALA A 115 -4.05 -1.64 28.64
C ALA A 115 -2.98 -2.59 29.22
N GLN A 116 -3.28 -3.88 29.27
CA GLN A 116 -2.33 -4.92 29.71
C GLN A 116 -1.20 -5.08 28.69
N VAL A 117 -1.52 -5.09 27.39
CA VAL A 117 -0.51 -5.13 26.32
C VAL A 117 0.39 -3.90 26.37
N GLN A 118 -0.18 -2.69 26.52
CA GLN A 118 0.59 -1.45 26.68
C GLN A 118 1.56 -1.51 27.89
N SER A 119 1.13 -2.11 29.00
CA SER A 119 2.00 -2.33 30.16
C SER A 119 3.18 -3.26 29.86
N ILE A 120 2.93 -4.31 29.05
CA ILE A 120 3.96 -5.28 28.66
C ILE A 120 4.94 -4.64 27.68
N LEU A 121 4.46 -3.93 26.67
CA LEU A 121 5.32 -3.21 25.72
C LEU A 121 6.28 -2.25 26.43
N LYS A 122 5.79 -1.52 27.45
CA LYS A 122 6.65 -0.65 28.27
C LYS A 122 7.71 -1.42 29.05
N LYS A 123 7.39 -2.60 29.59
CA LYS A 123 8.37 -3.45 30.29
C LYS A 123 9.41 -4.01 29.32
N ALA A 124 8.95 -4.46 28.13
CA ALA A 124 9.81 -5.04 27.12
C ALA A 124 10.71 -4.00 26.41
N ALA A 125 10.37 -2.72 26.46
CA ALA A 125 11.15 -1.65 25.81
C ALA A 125 12.60 -1.51 26.32
N GLY A 126 12.91 -2.08 27.50
CA GLY A 126 14.26 -2.14 28.06
C GLY A 126 15.05 -3.41 27.69
N LEU A 127 14.44 -4.34 26.96
CA LEU A 127 15.07 -5.60 26.55
C LEU A 127 15.67 -5.46 25.14
N ASP A 128 16.85 -6.01 24.97
CA ASP A 128 17.51 -6.07 23.67
C ASP A 128 17.05 -7.35 22.95
N ILE A 129 16.01 -7.25 22.14
CA ILE A 129 15.35 -8.38 21.49
C ILE A 129 15.79 -8.47 20.03
N GLU A 130 16.35 -9.61 19.63
CA GLU A 130 16.74 -9.92 18.25
C GLU A 130 15.81 -10.95 17.58
N LYS A 131 15.05 -11.73 18.38
CA LYS A 131 14.09 -12.71 17.90
C LYS A 131 12.82 -12.71 18.77
N ILE A 132 11.67 -12.86 18.14
CA ILE A 132 10.40 -13.09 18.82
C ILE A 132 9.87 -14.44 18.38
N CYS A 133 9.61 -15.32 19.35
CA CYS A 133 9.07 -16.65 19.14
C CYS A 133 7.64 -16.73 19.69
N PRO A 134 6.62 -16.47 18.86
CA PRO A 134 5.22 -16.65 19.25
C PRO A 134 4.85 -18.13 19.26
N LEU A 135 3.78 -18.50 19.98
CA LEU A 135 3.22 -19.86 19.96
C LEU A 135 2.37 -20.12 18.70
N HIS A 136 1.91 -19.08 18.03
CA HIS A 136 1.18 -19.14 16.78
C HIS A 136 1.87 -18.28 15.70
N GLY A 137 2.06 -18.82 14.49
CA GLY A 137 2.71 -18.11 13.39
C GLY A 137 4.23 -18.31 13.32
N PRO A 138 4.92 -17.53 12.49
CA PRO A 138 6.36 -17.67 12.26
C PRO A 138 7.20 -17.05 13.37
N VAL A 139 8.43 -17.51 13.49
CA VAL A 139 9.47 -16.82 14.27
C VAL A 139 9.82 -15.50 13.56
N LEU A 140 9.83 -14.39 14.30
CA LEU A 140 10.14 -13.06 13.78
C LEU A 140 11.59 -12.73 14.08
N THR A 141 12.39 -12.47 13.05
CA THR A 141 13.84 -12.22 13.13
C THR A 141 14.29 -10.93 12.47
N GLU A 142 13.41 -10.31 11.67
CA GLU A 142 13.72 -9.10 10.92
C GLU A 142 12.65 -8.04 11.17
N ASN A 143 13.03 -6.77 11.07
CA ASN A 143 12.11 -5.64 11.20
C ASN A 143 11.18 -5.69 12.43
N LEU A 144 11.69 -6.12 13.58
CA LEU A 144 10.88 -6.30 14.80
C LEU A 144 10.13 -5.04 15.23
N GLY A 145 10.71 -3.86 14.93
CA GLY A 145 10.06 -2.58 15.18
C GLY A 145 8.70 -2.43 14.49
N TYR A 146 8.53 -2.99 13.30
CA TYR A 146 7.26 -2.99 12.58
C TYR A 146 6.16 -3.74 13.37
N TYR A 147 6.45 -4.94 13.84
CA TYR A 147 5.50 -5.75 14.60
C TYR A 147 5.17 -5.13 15.96
N ILE A 148 6.17 -4.58 16.64
CA ILE A 148 6.00 -3.89 17.92
C ILE A 148 5.13 -2.63 17.75
N ASN A 149 5.34 -1.84 16.71
CA ASN A 149 4.54 -0.66 16.42
C ASN A 149 3.08 -1.00 16.10
N LEU A 150 2.81 -2.09 15.38
CA LEU A 150 1.44 -2.56 15.14
C LEU A 150 0.76 -2.93 16.46
N TYR A 151 1.44 -3.67 17.34
CA TYR A 151 0.90 -4.01 18.66
C TYR A 151 0.66 -2.79 19.54
N ASP A 152 1.52 -1.77 19.45
CA ASP A 152 1.32 -0.48 20.14
C ASP A 152 0.06 0.24 19.63
N THR A 153 -0.11 0.32 18.30
CA THR A 153 -1.28 0.90 17.65
C THR A 153 -2.57 0.16 18.05
N TRP A 154 -2.61 -1.17 17.92
CA TRP A 154 -3.80 -1.95 18.24
C TRP A 154 -4.16 -1.89 19.73
N SER A 155 -3.17 -1.95 20.60
CA SER A 155 -3.39 -1.96 22.05
C SER A 155 -3.71 -0.59 22.63
N SER A 156 -3.33 0.48 21.96
CA SER A 156 -3.77 1.84 22.28
C SER A 156 -5.11 2.20 21.66
N TYR A 157 -5.70 1.29 20.85
CA TYR A 157 -6.95 1.49 20.10
C TYR A 157 -6.89 2.62 19.06
N GLU A 158 -5.70 3.02 18.65
CA GLU A 158 -5.55 3.97 17.55
C GLU A 158 -5.88 3.30 16.20
N PRO A 159 -6.41 4.02 15.20
CA PRO A 159 -6.57 3.47 13.87
C PRO A 159 -5.20 3.16 13.26
N GLU A 160 -5.12 2.04 12.53
CA GLU A 160 -3.91 1.68 11.82
C GLU A 160 -3.81 2.43 10.48
N THR A 161 -4.95 2.70 9.87
CA THR A 161 -5.03 3.28 8.53
C THR A 161 -6.15 4.31 8.47
N ASP A 162 -5.86 5.46 7.87
CA ASP A 162 -6.89 6.43 7.53
C ASP A 162 -7.78 5.87 6.40
N GLY A 163 -9.09 5.87 6.61
CA GLY A 163 -10.03 5.34 5.63
C GLY A 163 -11.39 5.02 6.23
N VAL A 164 -12.30 4.59 5.39
CA VAL A 164 -13.67 4.23 5.77
C VAL A 164 -13.87 2.73 5.63
N CYS A 165 -14.26 2.09 6.73
CA CYS A 165 -14.85 0.75 6.73
C CYS A 165 -16.38 0.88 6.70
N ILE A 166 -17.05 0.15 5.82
CA ILE A 166 -18.51 0.14 5.71
C ILE A 166 -19.00 -1.28 5.98
N CYS A 167 -19.79 -1.44 7.04
CA CYS A 167 -20.43 -2.69 7.39
C CYS A 167 -21.95 -2.59 7.20
N TYR A 168 -22.53 -3.50 6.44
CA TYR A 168 -23.95 -3.38 6.13
C TYR A 168 -24.70 -4.71 6.16
N THR A 169 -26.04 -4.60 6.30
CA THR A 169 -26.98 -5.69 6.01
C THR A 169 -28.04 -5.19 5.05
N SER A 170 -28.48 -6.03 4.13
CA SER A 170 -29.51 -5.67 3.16
C SER A 170 -30.40 -6.88 2.83
N VAL A 171 -31.71 -6.71 3.01
CA VAL A 171 -32.70 -7.79 2.78
C VAL A 171 -33.12 -7.82 1.30
N TYR A 172 -33.53 -6.67 0.74
CA TYR A 172 -34.04 -6.56 -0.63
C TYR A 172 -33.07 -5.82 -1.58
N GLY A 173 -31.85 -5.55 -1.16
CA GLY A 173 -30.84 -4.86 -1.98
C GLY A 173 -30.88 -3.33 -1.90
N ASN A 174 -31.89 -2.70 -1.30
CA ASN A 174 -31.98 -1.24 -1.29
C ASN A 174 -30.97 -0.57 -0.35
N THR A 175 -30.69 -1.16 0.82
CA THR A 175 -29.62 -0.69 1.70
C THR A 175 -28.25 -0.88 1.04
N LYS A 176 -28.04 -2.00 0.32
CA LYS A 176 -26.82 -2.23 -0.47
C LYS A 176 -26.62 -1.14 -1.53
N LYS A 177 -27.66 -0.75 -2.28
CA LYS A 177 -27.58 0.35 -3.26
C LYS A 177 -27.17 1.68 -2.62
N ALA A 178 -27.65 1.96 -1.41
CA ALA A 178 -27.23 3.16 -0.67
C ALA A 178 -25.77 3.12 -0.27
N VAL A 179 -25.27 1.95 0.13
CA VAL A 179 -23.83 1.73 0.41
C VAL A 179 -23.00 1.92 -0.86
N GLU A 180 -23.42 1.32 -1.98
CA GLU A 180 -22.74 1.48 -3.28
C GLU A 180 -22.66 2.96 -3.72
N LEU A 181 -23.74 3.73 -3.50
CA LEU A 181 -23.75 5.16 -3.76
C LEU A 181 -22.80 5.91 -2.84
N LEU A 182 -22.80 5.60 -1.53
CA LEU A 182 -21.88 6.22 -0.58
C LEU A 182 -20.41 5.92 -0.94
N VAL A 183 -20.08 4.68 -1.32
CA VAL A 183 -18.74 4.31 -1.79
C VAL A 183 -18.33 5.18 -2.97
N SER A 184 -19.18 5.28 -3.99
CA SER A 184 -18.91 6.11 -5.17
C SER A 184 -18.69 7.59 -4.81
N GLU A 185 -19.49 8.14 -3.88
CA GLU A 185 -19.33 9.54 -3.43
C GLU A 185 -18.05 9.76 -2.61
N LEU A 186 -17.68 8.82 -1.75
CA LEU A 186 -16.44 8.87 -0.98
C LEU A 186 -15.22 8.80 -1.90
N GLU A 187 -15.20 7.85 -2.84
CA GLU A 187 -14.12 7.72 -3.84
C GLU A 187 -14.00 8.97 -4.71
N ARG A 188 -15.13 9.54 -5.16
CA ARG A 188 -15.16 10.79 -5.92
C ARG A 188 -14.57 11.97 -5.12
N LYS A 189 -14.73 11.95 -3.80
CA LYS A 189 -14.17 12.96 -2.87
C LYS A 189 -12.73 12.63 -2.42
N GLY A 190 -12.11 11.55 -2.95
CA GLY A 190 -10.74 11.14 -2.63
C GLY A 190 -10.58 10.50 -1.25
N VAL A 191 -11.65 10.00 -0.67
CA VAL A 191 -11.63 9.28 0.62
C VAL A 191 -11.35 7.80 0.38
N PRO A 192 -10.32 7.21 1.00
CA PRO A 192 -10.06 5.78 0.88
C PRO A 192 -11.21 4.97 1.50
N VAL A 193 -11.87 4.15 0.69
CA VAL A 193 -12.79 3.11 1.18
C VAL A 193 -12.01 1.82 1.28
N GLY A 194 -11.63 1.45 2.50
CA GLY A 194 -10.71 0.34 2.72
C GLY A 194 -11.39 -1.02 2.82
N ALA A 195 -12.65 -1.06 3.29
CA ALA A 195 -13.41 -2.29 3.40
C ALA A 195 -14.92 -2.05 3.26
N VAL A 196 -15.63 -2.97 2.60
CA VAL A 196 -17.10 -2.97 2.47
C VAL A 196 -17.62 -4.37 2.77
N ASN A 197 -18.19 -4.57 3.95
CA ASN A 197 -18.57 -5.86 4.49
C ASN A 197 -20.09 -6.08 4.50
N ASP A 198 -20.58 -7.06 3.71
CA ASP A 198 -21.94 -7.59 3.84
C ASP A 198 -21.97 -8.57 5.01
N LEU A 199 -22.41 -8.13 6.19
CA LEU A 199 -22.37 -8.90 7.43
C LEU A 199 -23.17 -10.21 7.39
N ALA A 200 -24.05 -10.37 6.40
CA ALA A 200 -24.77 -11.64 6.21
C ALA A 200 -24.00 -12.65 5.36
N ARG A 201 -22.85 -12.26 4.76
CA ARG A 201 -22.11 -13.05 3.76
C ARG A 201 -20.60 -13.07 3.95
N CYS A 202 -20.05 -12.12 4.70
CA CYS A 202 -18.62 -12.08 5.00
C CYS A 202 -18.28 -12.91 6.25
N ASP A 203 -16.99 -13.15 6.48
CA ASP A 203 -16.50 -13.60 7.78
C ASP A 203 -16.68 -12.46 8.79
N MET A 204 -17.40 -12.73 9.87
CA MET A 204 -17.64 -11.75 10.92
C MET A 204 -16.35 -11.29 11.60
N ALA A 205 -15.35 -12.17 11.72
CA ALA A 205 -14.07 -11.83 12.32
C ALA A 205 -13.29 -10.83 11.47
N GLU A 206 -13.37 -10.95 10.13
CA GLU A 206 -12.82 -9.98 9.18
C GLU A 206 -13.52 -8.62 9.31
N ALA A 207 -14.84 -8.61 9.33
CA ALA A 207 -15.58 -7.35 9.47
C ALA A 207 -15.24 -6.60 10.78
N VAL A 208 -15.07 -7.35 11.87
CA VAL A 208 -14.65 -6.78 13.16
C VAL A 208 -13.24 -6.24 13.10
N GLU A 209 -12.31 -6.98 12.52
CA GLU A 209 -10.92 -6.57 12.34
C GLU A 209 -10.83 -5.30 11.49
N ASP A 210 -11.54 -5.25 10.35
CA ASP A 210 -11.62 -4.08 9.49
C ASP A 210 -12.13 -2.84 10.24
N ALA A 211 -13.15 -2.98 11.09
CA ALA A 211 -13.64 -1.86 11.89
C ALA A 211 -12.58 -1.29 12.84
N PHE A 212 -11.70 -2.14 13.38
CA PHE A 212 -10.57 -1.69 14.21
C PHE A 212 -9.42 -1.09 13.39
N ARG A 213 -9.27 -1.48 12.14
CA ARG A 213 -8.20 -1.01 11.26
C ARG A 213 -8.36 0.45 10.85
N TYR A 214 -9.57 0.85 10.46
CA TYR A 214 -9.83 2.16 9.86
C TYR A 214 -10.30 3.20 10.88
N ASP A 215 -10.05 4.49 10.60
CA ASP A 215 -10.42 5.61 11.47
C ASP A 215 -11.92 5.95 11.43
N LYS A 216 -12.64 5.54 10.37
CA LYS A 216 -14.08 5.75 10.23
C LYS A 216 -14.83 4.47 9.94
N LEU A 217 -15.99 4.33 10.59
CA LEU A 217 -16.91 3.20 10.43
C LEU A 217 -18.28 3.69 10.03
N VAL A 218 -18.84 3.17 8.94
CA VAL A 218 -20.23 3.39 8.54
C VAL A 218 -21.01 2.10 8.73
N LEU A 219 -22.14 2.18 9.45
CA LEU A 219 -23.06 1.08 9.67
C LEU A 219 -24.35 1.31 8.90
N ALA A 220 -24.72 0.39 8.02
CA ALA A 220 -25.92 0.49 7.21
C ALA A 220 -26.81 -0.74 7.42
N THR A 221 -28.03 -0.55 7.94
CA THR A 221 -28.93 -1.67 8.25
C THR A 221 -30.41 -1.32 8.10
N THR A 222 -31.23 -2.36 8.12
CA THR A 222 -32.68 -2.22 8.12
C THR A 222 -33.24 -2.29 9.53
N THR A 223 -34.32 -1.55 9.77
CA THR A 223 -35.18 -1.79 10.93
C THR A 223 -35.87 -3.14 10.77
N TYR A 224 -35.73 -3.99 11.78
CA TYR A 224 -36.30 -5.33 11.80
C TYR A 224 -36.86 -5.66 13.19
N ASN A 225 -38.16 -5.98 13.27
CA ASN A 225 -38.87 -6.23 14.53
C ASN A 225 -38.71 -5.11 15.58
N SER A 226 -38.79 -3.84 15.17
CA SER A 226 -38.53 -2.66 16.01
C SER A 226 -37.12 -2.63 16.62
N GLU A 227 -36.17 -3.33 16.03
CA GLU A 227 -34.75 -3.45 16.34
C GLU A 227 -33.90 -3.33 15.05
N ILE A 228 -32.59 -3.47 15.15
CA ILE A 228 -31.70 -3.60 14.01
C ILE A 228 -31.62 -5.05 13.54
N PHE A 229 -31.21 -5.28 12.29
CA PHE A 229 -31.10 -6.62 11.74
C PHE A 229 -30.09 -7.48 12.53
N PRO A 230 -30.37 -8.77 12.78
CA PRO A 230 -29.60 -9.60 13.73
C PRO A 230 -28.08 -9.67 13.50
N PHE A 231 -27.63 -9.72 12.23
CA PHE A 231 -26.19 -9.72 11.94
C PHE A 231 -25.52 -8.39 12.33
N MET A 232 -26.21 -7.26 12.17
CA MET A 232 -25.71 -5.97 12.63
C MET A 232 -25.68 -5.89 14.15
N ARG A 233 -26.69 -6.44 14.85
CA ARG A 233 -26.69 -6.53 16.32
C ARG A 233 -25.48 -7.32 16.81
N TYR A 234 -25.27 -8.52 16.23
CA TYR A 234 -24.15 -9.36 16.59
C TYR A 234 -22.80 -8.67 16.34
N PHE A 235 -22.66 -7.97 15.20
CA PHE A 235 -21.46 -7.21 14.89
C PHE A 235 -21.17 -6.12 15.94
N ILE A 236 -22.19 -5.32 16.31
CA ILE A 236 -22.03 -4.27 17.33
C ILE A 236 -21.66 -4.87 18.68
N ASP A 237 -22.25 -5.99 19.07
CA ASP A 237 -21.92 -6.69 20.31
C ASP A 237 -20.46 -7.16 20.31
N GLN A 238 -19.95 -7.67 19.17
CA GLN A 238 -18.55 -8.04 19.01
C GLN A 238 -17.59 -6.84 19.16
N LEU A 239 -17.97 -5.66 18.67
CA LEU A 239 -17.20 -4.43 18.87
C LEU A 239 -17.17 -4.01 20.35
N LYS A 240 -18.32 -4.04 21.03
CA LYS A 240 -18.44 -3.72 22.47
C LYS A 240 -17.57 -4.64 23.33
N GLU A 241 -17.65 -5.94 23.08
CA GLU A 241 -16.89 -6.94 23.83
C GLU A 241 -15.38 -6.74 23.74
N ARG A 242 -14.89 -6.15 22.64
CA ARG A 242 -13.48 -5.88 22.37
C ARG A 242 -13.04 -4.47 22.70
N ASN A 243 -13.91 -3.69 23.39
CA ASN A 243 -13.61 -2.33 23.84
C ASN A 243 -13.33 -1.36 22.67
N PHE A 244 -14.08 -1.49 21.57
CA PHE A 244 -13.99 -0.61 20.40
C PHE A 244 -14.14 0.85 20.79
N GLN A 245 -13.23 1.70 20.31
CA GLN A 245 -13.17 3.10 20.70
C GLN A 245 -12.33 3.93 19.73
N LYS A 246 -12.32 5.27 19.93
CA LYS A 246 -11.50 6.23 19.17
C LYS A 246 -11.76 6.22 17.67
N ARG A 247 -13.01 6.08 17.26
CA ARG A 247 -13.42 6.08 15.85
C ARG A 247 -14.51 7.11 15.60
N THR A 248 -14.60 7.58 14.36
CA THR A 248 -15.78 8.28 13.86
C THR A 248 -16.76 7.27 13.30
N VAL A 249 -18.04 7.33 13.74
CA VAL A 249 -19.07 6.40 13.31
C VAL A 249 -20.26 7.15 12.69
N ALA A 250 -20.78 6.63 11.59
CA ALA A 250 -21.96 7.14 10.89
C ALA A 250 -22.97 6.03 10.63
N PHE A 251 -24.25 6.41 10.47
CA PHE A 251 -25.33 5.46 10.37
C PHE A 251 -26.21 5.70 9.15
N ILE A 252 -26.60 4.61 8.50
CA ILE A 252 -27.60 4.56 7.44
C ILE A 252 -28.67 3.56 7.85
N GLU A 253 -29.91 4.03 7.95
CA GLU A 253 -31.03 3.14 8.23
C GLU A 253 -31.95 2.99 7.02
N ASN A 254 -32.64 1.87 6.96
CA ASN A 254 -33.73 1.66 6.02
C ASN A 254 -34.96 1.10 6.75
N GLY A 255 -36.12 1.70 6.51
CA GLY A 255 -37.37 1.24 7.07
C GLY A 255 -38.57 1.88 6.33
N SER A 256 -39.59 1.08 6.01
CA SER A 256 -40.67 1.55 5.15
C SER A 256 -41.65 2.52 5.85
N TRP A 257 -41.93 2.34 7.15
CA TRP A 257 -42.97 3.13 7.86
C TRP A 257 -42.55 3.63 9.25
N ALA A 258 -41.57 2.97 9.91
CA ALA A 258 -41.12 3.35 11.25
C ALA A 258 -39.64 2.99 11.42
N PRO A 259 -38.74 3.71 10.74
CA PRO A 259 -37.29 3.46 10.88
C PRO A 259 -36.84 3.83 12.29
N VAL A 260 -36.12 2.92 12.96
CA VAL A 260 -35.58 3.11 14.31
C VAL A 260 -34.13 2.69 14.43
N ALA A 261 -33.56 2.13 13.36
CA ALA A 261 -32.21 1.56 13.40
C ALA A 261 -31.13 2.61 13.73
N ASN A 262 -31.21 3.81 13.16
CA ASN A 262 -30.26 4.89 13.49
C ASN A 262 -30.28 5.25 14.97
N LYS A 263 -31.48 5.35 15.56
CA LYS A 263 -31.63 5.66 16.98
C LYS A 263 -31.01 4.58 17.86
N ILE A 264 -31.19 3.32 17.51
CA ILE A 264 -30.68 2.17 18.27
C ILE A 264 -29.15 2.09 18.16
N MET A 265 -28.62 2.13 16.92
CA MET A 265 -27.19 2.12 16.70
C MET A 265 -26.50 3.30 17.40
N LYS A 266 -27.06 4.51 17.27
CA LYS A 266 -26.52 5.70 17.92
C LYS A 266 -26.40 5.51 19.44
N ALA A 267 -27.44 5.01 20.11
CA ALA A 267 -27.40 4.74 21.55
C ALA A 267 -26.31 3.73 21.91
N ASP A 268 -26.14 2.67 21.12
CA ASP A 268 -25.08 1.69 21.32
C ASP A 268 -23.66 2.31 21.30
N PHE A 269 -23.41 3.25 20.39
CA PHE A 269 -22.10 3.89 20.25
C PHE A 269 -21.88 5.09 21.19
N GLU A 270 -22.93 5.75 21.68
CA GLU A 270 -22.83 6.78 22.73
C GLU A 270 -22.33 6.19 24.05
N ASP A 271 -22.58 4.92 24.32
CA ASP A 271 -22.08 4.20 25.50
C ASP A 271 -20.61 3.75 25.36
N MET A 272 -20.02 3.78 24.16
CA MET A 272 -18.63 3.41 23.92
C MET A 272 -17.69 4.60 24.17
N LYS A 273 -16.44 4.32 24.58
CA LYS A 273 -15.46 5.34 24.94
C LYS A 273 -14.91 6.07 23.71
N HIS A 274 -14.74 7.38 23.83
CA HIS A 274 -14.01 8.20 22.87
C HIS A 274 -14.53 8.08 21.42
N MET A 275 -15.82 7.87 21.25
CA MET A 275 -16.45 7.82 19.93
C MET A 275 -16.84 9.22 19.45
N THR A 276 -16.67 9.46 18.17
CA THR A 276 -17.22 10.60 17.46
C THR A 276 -18.38 10.13 16.57
N ILE A 277 -19.61 10.61 16.81
CA ILE A 277 -20.75 10.27 15.99
C ILE A 277 -20.94 11.35 14.93
N ALA A 278 -20.99 10.95 13.66
CA ALA A 278 -21.27 11.84 12.54
C ALA A 278 -22.62 12.53 12.72
N LYS A 279 -22.67 13.80 12.32
CA LYS A 279 -23.90 14.61 12.42
C LYS A 279 -24.93 14.24 11.35
N ASN A 280 -24.42 13.95 10.14
CA ASN A 280 -25.23 13.56 9.00
C ASN A 280 -25.43 12.03 9.02
N ASN A 281 -26.67 11.60 9.29
CA ASN A 281 -27.09 10.22 9.18
C ASN A 281 -28.12 10.10 8.07
N VAL A 282 -28.25 8.92 7.49
CA VAL A 282 -29.13 8.69 6.33
C VAL A 282 -30.34 7.86 6.75
N THR A 283 -31.53 8.32 6.37
CA THR A 283 -32.77 7.57 6.52
C THR A 283 -33.37 7.26 5.16
N ILE A 284 -33.57 5.98 4.87
CA ILE A 284 -34.14 5.50 3.62
C ILE A 284 -35.55 4.93 3.91
N LEU A 285 -36.54 5.36 3.16
CA LEU A 285 -37.88 4.82 3.24
C LEU A 285 -38.11 3.84 2.08
N SER A 286 -37.70 2.59 2.28
CA SER A 286 -37.69 1.47 1.32
C SER A 286 -36.65 1.61 0.24
N ALA A 287 -36.78 2.53 -0.72
CA ALA A 287 -35.85 2.75 -1.83
C ALA A 287 -35.21 4.15 -1.75
N LEU A 288 -34.07 4.31 -2.40
CA LEU A 288 -33.42 5.62 -2.57
C LEU A 288 -34.36 6.58 -3.31
N ASN A 289 -34.37 7.82 -2.87
CA ASN A 289 -35.07 8.96 -3.47
C ASN A 289 -34.13 10.19 -3.43
N GLU A 290 -34.62 11.35 -3.92
CA GLU A 290 -33.82 12.59 -3.95
C GLU A 290 -33.35 13.01 -2.54
N GLU A 291 -34.22 12.90 -1.53
CA GLU A 291 -33.88 13.27 -0.15
C GLU A 291 -32.79 12.38 0.43
N SER A 292 -32.93 11.04 0.36
CA SER A 292 -31.93 10.12 0.87
C SER A 292 -30.63 10.17 0.09
N THR A 293 -30.68 10.48 -1.22
CA THR A 293 -29.47 10.72 -2.03
C THR A 293 -28.74 11.98 -1.56
N ALA A 294 -29.45 13.08 -1.28
CA ALA A 294 -28.84 14.29 -0.72
C ALA A 294 -28.25 14.06 0.68
N GLN A 295 -28.90 13.24 1.50
CA GLN A 295 -28.35 12.84 2.81
C GLN A 295 -27.04 12.04 2.67
N ILE A 296 -26.95 11.13 1.68
CA ILE A 296 -25.72 10.37 1.40
C ILE A 296 -24.59 11.31 0.96
N ASP A 297 -24.85 12.28 0.10
CA ASP A 297 -23.85 13.25 -0.33
C ASP A 297 -23.35 14.11 0.86
N ALA A 298 -24.28 14.59 1.71
CA ALA A 298 -23.94 15.33 2.92
C ALA A 298 -23.11 14.49 3.92
N LEU A 299 -23.40 13.19 4.05
CA LEU A 299 -22.62 12.26 4.85
C LEU A 299 -21.21 12.07 4.26
N ALA A 300 -21.11 11.89 2.94
CA ALA A 300 -19.82 11.77 2.27
C ALA A 300 -18.98 13.04 2.43
N ASP A 301 -19.59 14.23 2.37
CA ASP A 301 -18.92 15.51 2.67
C ASP A 301 -18.41 15.60 4.11
N GLU A 302 -19.16 15.09 5.06
CA GLU A 302 -18.72 15.07 6.46
C GLU A 302 -17.55 14.11 6.67
N LEU A 303 -17.64 12.91 6.12
CA LEU A 303 -16.60 11.88 6.24
C LEU A 303 -15.32 12.22 5.48
N SER A 304 -15.39 13.08 4.46
CA SER A 304 -14.23 13.55 3.70
C SER A 304 -13.38 14.57 4.45
N LYS A 305 -13.91 15.18 5.52
CA LYS A 305 -13.18 16.17 6.31
C LYS A 305 -11.98 15.52 7.01
N GLY A 306 -10.80 16.12 6.82
CA GLY A 306 -9.53 15.62 7.36
C GLY A 306 -8.72 14.77 6.40
N TYR A 307 -9.34 14.25 5.33
CA TYR A 307 -8.55 13.78 4.19
C TYR A 307 -8.07 14.99 3.39
N LEU A 308 -6.84 14.92 2.86
CA LEU A 308 -6.40 15.90 1.89
C LEU A 308 -7.49 15.93 0.81
N SER A 309 -8.23 17.01 0.76
CA SER A 309 -9.08 17.26 -0.39
C SER A 309 -8.14 17.37 -1.59
N VAL A 310 -7.93 16.27 -2.28
CA VAL A 310 -7.87 16.36 -3.72
C VAL A 310 -9.25 16.92 -4.02
N SER A 311 -9.34 18.27 -4.08
CA SER A 311 -10.58 18.92 -4.45
C SER A 311 -11.09 18.15 -5.65
N ALA A 312 -12.28 17.57 -5.52
CA ALA A 312 -13.07 17.22 -6.68
C ALA A 312 -13.33 18.54 -7.42
N LYS A 313 -12.34 19.05 -8.12
CA LYS A 313 -12.56 19.80 -9.33
C LYS A 313 -13.32 18.80 -10.18
N THR A 314 -14.61 19.02 -10.36
CA THR A 314 -15.35 18.60 -11.55
C THR A 314 -14.34 18.41 -12.67
N GLN A 315 -14.11 17.16 -13.11
CA GLN A 315 -13.07 16.75 -14.07
C GLN A 315 -12.09 17.89 -14.26
N ALA A 316 -11.08 18.02 -13.39
CA ALA A 316 -10.14 19.11 -13.52
C ALA A 316 -9.57 18.91 -14.89
N GLU A 317 -9.77 19.85 -15.79
CA GLU A 317 -9.00 19.91 -17.02
C GLU A 317 -7.56 19.75 -16.55
N LEU A 318 -6.98 18.59 -16.88
CA LEU A 318 -5.60 18.31 -16.56
C LEU A 318 -4.82 19.42 -17.24
N ASP A 319 -4.26 20.35 -16.47
CA ASP A 319 -3.34 21.32 -17.03
C ASP A 319 -2.07 20.55 -17.46
N PRO A 320 -1.93 20.23 -18.74
CA PRO A 320 -0.79 19.46 -19.21
C PRO A 320 0.52 20.19 -18.95
N THR A 321 0.49 21.53 -18.77
CA THR A 321 1.68 22.33 -18.48
C THR A 321 2.19 22.11 -17.05
N ALA A 322 1.35 21.68 -16.12
CA ALA A 322 1.76 21.33 -14.77
C ALA A 322 2.71 20.12 -14.76
N LEU A 323 2.48 19.14 -15.65
CA LEU A 323 3.35 17.97 -15.79
C LEU A 323 4.74 18.35 -16.37
N PHE A 324 4.84 19.43 -17.13
CA PHE A 324 6.15 19.93 -17.61
C PHE A 324 7.01 20.57 -16.50
N LYS A 325 6.45 20.81 -15.32
CA LYS A 325 7.22 21.24 -14.13
C LYS A 325 7.99 20.11 -13.47
N ILE A 326 7.68 18.85 -13.80
CA ILE A 326 8.50 17.73 -13.37
C ILE A 326 9.85 17.83 -14.09
N GLY A 327 10.95 17.83 -13.31
CA GLY A 327 12.29 17.89 -13.86
C GLY A 327 12.65 16.57 -14.55
N TYR A 328 12.86 16.61 -15.85
CA TYR A 328 13.30 15.46 -16.64
C TYR A 328 14.69 15.73 -17.23
N GLY A 329 15.54 14.69 -17.25
CA GLY A 329 16.69 14.63 -18.15
C GLY A 329 16.26 14.25 -19.56
N LEU A 330 17.21 14.22 -20.50
CA LEU A 330 17.00 13.71 -21.85
C LEU A 330 18.03 12.63 -22.18
N TYR A 331 17.54 11.57 -22.81
CA TYR A 331 18.30 10.33 -22.95
C TYR A 331 18.10 9.75 -24.35
N VAL A 332 19.16 9.09 -24.87
CA VAL A 332 19.02 8.14 -25.98
C VAL A 332 19.04 6.74 -25.42
N VAL A 333 17.90 6.04 -25.49
CA VAL A 333 17.80 4.63 -25.13
C VAL A 333 18.06 3.79 -26.36
N THR A 334 18.96 2.81 -26.27
CA THR A 334 19.34 1.94 -27.36
C THR A 334 19.01 0.48 -27.09
N CYS A 335 18.73 -0.23 -28.15
CA CYS A 335 18.42 -1.68 -28.16
C CYS A 335 18.84 -2.29 -29.49
N ASN A 336 18.74 -3.63 -29.60
CA ASN A 336 19.05 -4.38 -30.83
C ASN A 336 18.03 -5.48 -31.04
N ASP A 337 17.45 -5.59 -32.23
CA ASP A 337 16.43 -6.58 -32.60
C ASP A 337 17.00 -7.92 -33.11
N GLY A 338 18.31 -8.10 -32.99
CA GLY A 338 19.05 -9.26 -33.52
C GLY A 338 19.52 -9.07 -34.98
N LYS A 339 19.08 -8.00 -35.66
CA LYS A 339 19.48 -7.68 -37.05
C LYS A 339 20.18 -6.34 -37.13
N LYS A 340 19.65 -5.32 -36.42
CA LYS A 340 20.21 -3.97 -36.41
C LYS A 340 20.08 -3.32 -35.04
N ASP A 341 20.93 -2.34 -34.81
CA ASP A 341 20.83 -1.46 -33.64
C ASP A 341 19.73 -0.43 -33.84
N ASN A 342 19.10 -0.03 -32.74
CA ASN A 342 18.08 1.00 -32.75
C ASN A 342 18.23 1.91 -31.53
N GLY A 343 17.73 3.15 -31.64
CA GLY A 343 17.72 4.12 -30.58
C GLY A 343 16.49 5.02 -30.63
N LEU A 344 16.09 5.56 -29.49
CA LEU A 344 15.01 6.52 -29.34
C LEU A 344 15.31 7.55 -28.26
N ILE A 345 14.72 8.75 -28.39
CA ILE A 345 14.74 9.76 -27.34
C ILE A 345 13.66 9.43 -26.31
N VAL A 346 14.02 9.49 -25.03
CA VAL A 346 13.10 9.47 -23.90
C VAL A 346 13.49 10.54 -22.87
N ASN A 347 12.54 11.00 -22.08
CA ASN A 347 12.77 11.93 -20.97
C ASN A 347 12.51 11.29 -19.59
N THR A 348 12.12 10.03 -19.56
CA THR A 348 11.64 9.33 -18.37
C THR A 348 12.56 8.18 -18.00
N VAL A 349 13.76 8.51 -17.56
CA VAL A 349 14.70 7.59 -16.91
C VAL A 349 14.94 8.06 -15.50
N THR A 350 14.81 7.17 -14.53
CA THR A 350 14.97 7.49 -13.11
C THR A 350 15.64 6.32 -12.38
N GLN A 351 16.56 6.62 -11.45
CA GLN A 351 17.05 5.62 -10.51
C GLN A 351 15.94 5.31 -9.49
N VAL A 352 15.63 4.03 -9.29
CA VAL A 352 14.55 3.57 -8.39
C VAL A 352 15.06 2.73 -7.22
N SER A 353 16.31 2.30 -7.26
CA SER A 353 16.96 1.58 -6.15
C SER A 353 18.48 1.74 -6.28
N ASP A 354 19.18 1.76 -5.16
CA ASP A 354 20.64 1.86 -5.04
C ASP A 354 21.30 0.51 -4.65
N ASN A 355 20.54 -0.38 -4.05
CA ASN A 355 21.03 -1.75 -3.74
C ASN A 355 19.88 -2.79 -3.84
N PRO A 356 19.82 -3.60 -4.92
CA PRO A 356 20.66 -3.50 -6.12
C PRO A 356 20.36 -2.21 -6.92
N ASN A 357 21.37 -1.72 -7.65
CA ASN A 357 21.20 -0.54 -8.51
C ASN A 357 20.19 -0.83 -9.61
N ARG A 358 19.07 -0.09 -9.61
CA ARG A 358 18.00 -0.22 -10.61
C ARG A 358 17.58 1.13 -11.16
N ILE A 359 17.25 1.13 -12.44
CA ILE A 359 16.62 2.27 -13.13
C ILE A 359 15.27 1.86 -13.69
N ALA A 360 14.32 2.80 -13.72
CA ALA A 360 13.08 2.69 -14.48
C ALA A 360 13.21 3.50 -15.77
N VAL A 361 12.78 2.90 -16.90
CA VAL A 361 12.78 3.52 -18.22
C VAL A 361 11.38 3.38 -18.80
N ASN A 362 10.68 4.49 -19.04
CA ASN A 362 9.35 4.44 -19.64
C ASN A 362 9.43 4.65 -21.15
N VAL A 363 8.85 3.73 -21.91
CA VAL A 363 8.85 3.74 -23.37
C VAL A 363 7.42 3.65 -23.89
N ASN A 364 7.05 4.57 -24.79
CA ASN A 364 5.74 4.56 -25.43
C ASN A 364 5.58 3.28 -26.28
N LYS A 365 4.44 2.58 -26.12
CA LYS A 365 4.12 1.36 -26.83
C LYS A 365 4.07 1.51 -28.35
N ALA A 366 3.78 2.71 -28.85
CA ALA A 366 3.82 3.00 -30.30
C ALA A 366 5.24 3.00 -30.88
N ASN A 367 6.28 3.12 -30.03
CA ASN A 367 7.65 3.10 -30.49
C ASN A 367 8.13 1.67 -30.76
N TYR A 368 8.72 1.45 -31.93
CA TYR A 368 9.33 0.17 -32.31
C TYR A 368 10.29 -0.39 -31.27
N SER A 369 11.08 0.48 -30.63
CA SER A 369 12.01 0.09 -29.58
C SER A 369 11.34 -0.53 -28.35
N CYS A 370 10.08 -0.22 -28.07
CA CYS A 370 9.33 -0.82 -26.97
C CYS A 370 9.21 -2.35 -27.13
N GLU A 371 8.80 -2.80 -28.31
CA GLU A 371 8.71 -4.24 -28.64
C GLU A 371 10.09 -4.90 -28.64
N VAL A 372 11.11 -4.22 -29.15
CA VAL A 372 12.48 -4.75 -29.17
C VAL A 372 12.99 -4.96 -27.74
N ILE A 373 12.84 -3.97 -26.86
CA ILE A 373 13.29 -4.08 -25.45
C ILE A 373 12.50 -5.17 -24.72
N LYS A 374 11.19 -5.24 -24.93
CA LYS A 374 10.32 -6.27 -24.34
C LYS A 374 10.79 -7.69 -24.70
N ASN A 375 11.18 -7.90 -25.96
CA ASN A 375 11.57 -9.22 -26.46
C ASN A 375 13.03 -9.59 -26.12
N THR A 376 13.92 -8.60 -26.01
CA THR A 376 15.36 -8.85 -25.81
C THR A 376 15.79 -8.71 -24.36
N GLY A 377 15.01 -8.02 -23.53
CA GLY A 377 15.29 -7.83 -22.10
C GLY A 377 16.53 -6.97 -21.81
N ARG A 378 17.07 -6.21 -22.78
CA ARG A 378 18.30 -5.43 -22.63
C ARG A 378 18.18 -4.04 -23.26
N LEU A 379 18.79 -3.07 -22.60
CA LEU A 379 18.89 -1.71 -23.12
C LEU A 379 20.16 -1.01 -22.62
N ASN A 380 20.57 0.05 -23.33
CA ASN A 380 21.51 1.06 -22.81
C ASN A 380 20.81 2.42 -22.78
N VAL A 381 21.23 3.26 -21.86
CA VAL A 381 20.79 4.65 -21.73
C VAL A 381 22.03 5.55 -21.88
N SER A 382 22.08 6.40 -22.90
CA SER A 382 23.07 7.47 -23.00
C SER A 382 22.44 8.75 -22.45
N VAL A 383 23.02 9.32 -21.42
CA VAL A 383 22.58 10.55 -20.75
C VAL A 383 23.07 11.73 -21.61
N LEU A 384 22.17 12.48 -22.23
CA LEU A 384 22.54 13.60 -23.10
C LEU A 384 23.12 14.76 -22.28
N SER A 385 24.18 15.36 -22.82
CA SER A 385 24.85 16.54 -22.27
C SER A 385 24.40 17.80 -22.97
N GLU A 386 24.56 18.96 -22.33
CA GLU A 386 24.09 20.27 -22.86
C GLU A 386 24.73 20.71 -24.19
N ASP A 387 25.84 20.07 -24.61
CA ASP A 387 26.44 20.26 -25.93
C ASP A 387 25.72 19.52 -27.07
N ALA A 388 24.69 18.71 -26.76
CA ALA A 388 23.89 18.01 -27.76
C ALA A 388 23.05 19.00 -28.57
N THR A 389 23.12 18.89 -29.89
CA THR A 389 22.39 19.75 -30.82
C THR A 389 21.05 19.14 -31.22
N PHE A 390 20.15 19.95 -31.80
CA PHE A 390 18.84 19.47 -32.26
C PHE A 390 18.92 18.29 -33.23
N LYS A 391 20.02 18.14 -33.98
CA LYS A 391 20.25 17.01 -34.90
C LYS A 391 20.15 15.63 -34.23
N ILE A 392 20.51 15.52 -32.95
CA ILE A 392 20.36 14.24 -32.21
C ILE A 392 18.87 13.91 -32.04
N PHE A 393 18.04 14.92 -31.76
CA PHE A 393 16.60 14.75 -31.60
C PHE A 393 15.93 14.39 -32.92
N GLU A 394 16.33 15.02 -34.02
CA GLU A 394 15.88 14.65 -35.37
C GLU A 394 16.26 13.22 -35.71
N HIS A 395 17.50 12.82 -35.41
CA HIS A 395 18.03 11.51 -35.75
C HIS A 395 17.40 10.36 -34.94
N PHE A 396 17.31 10.50 -33.62
CA PHE A 396 16.81 9.42 -32.76
C PHE A 396 15.32 9.57 -32.38
N GLY A 397 14.75 10.78 -32.46
CA GLY A 397 13.39 11.08 -32.00
C GLY A 397 12.34 11.07 -33.11
N PHE A 398 12.63 11.63 -34.30
CA PHE A 398 11.61 11.91 -35.32
C PHE A 398 11.54 10.86 -36.45
N GLN A 399 12.24 9.76 -36.31
CA GLN A 399 12.17 8.65 -37.27
C GLN A 399 11.98 7.32 -36.55
N SER A 400 11.30 6.37 -37.23
CA SER A 400 11.09 5.05 -36.67
C SER A 400 12.23 4.10 -37.04
N GLY A 401 12.83 3.44 -36.06
CA GLY A 401 13.80 2.37 -36.27
C GLY A 401 13.23 1.13 -37.02
N LYS A 402 11.92 1.05 -37.21
CA LYS A 402 11.30 0.04 -38.07
C LYS A 402 11.69 0.26 -39.54
N ASN A 403 11.75 1.53 -39.95
CA ASN A 403 11.93 1.93 -41.35
C ASN A 403 13.36 2.36 -41.68
N VAL A 404 14.14 2.79 -40.68
CA VAL A 404 15.48 3.34 -40.85
C VAL A 404 16.45 2.63 -39.92
N ASP A 405 17.65 2.37 -40.39
CA ASP A 405 18.78 1.97 -39.54
C ASP A 405 19.47 3.23 -39.02
N LYS A 406 19.20 3.56 -37.74
CA LYS A 406 19.69 4.79 -37.12
C LYS A 406 21.19 4.76 -36.75
N PHE A 407 21.80 3.57 -36.79
CA PHE A 407 23.22 3.39 -36.48
C PHE A 407 24.07 3.11 -37.71
N ALA A 408 23.46 2.87 -38.89
CA ALA A 408 24.20 2.72 -40.13
C ALA A 408 24.94 4.04 -40.47
N GLY A 409 26.27 4.01 -40.43
CA GLY A 409 27.11 5.19 -40.71
C GLY A 409 27.14 6.25 -39.59
N TYR A 410 26.57 5.98 -38.43
CA TYR A 410 26.65 6.89 -37.28
C TYR A 410 28.00 6.74 -36.56
N GLU A 411 28.87 7.74 -36.73
CA GLU A 411 30.28 7.68 -36.30
C GLU A 411 30.47 7.79 -34.77
N HIS A 412 29.54 8.45 -34.07
CA HIS A 412 29.69 8.78 -32.64
C HIS A 412 29.05 7.73 -31.72
N GLN A 413 29.40 6.47 -31.91
CA GLN A 413 28.95 5.32 -31.14
C GLN A 413 30.09 4.39 -30.77
N ALA A 414 29.90 3.65 -29.67
CA ALA A 414 30.69 2.49 -29.31
C ALA A 414 29.77 1.41 -28.72
N LYS A 415 30.29 0.19 -28.54
CA LYS A 415 29.52 -0.91 -27.95
C LYS A 415 29.88 -1.04 -26.47
N ALA A 416 28.86 -1.13 -25.62
CA ALA A 416 28.99 -1.51 -24.22
C ALA A 416 29.24 -3.01 -24.07
N VAL A 417 29.54 -3.47 -22.86
CA VAL A 417 29.79 -4.91 -22.57
C VAL A 417 28.61 -5.80 -22.97
N ASN A 418 27.38 -5.31 -22.87
CA ASN A 418 26.18 -6.05 -23.29
C ASN A 418 25.97 -6.10 -24.82
N GLY A 419 26.88 -5.52 -25.61
CA GLY A 419 26.86 -5.52 -27.06
C GLY A 419 25.95 -4.47 -27.70
N LEU A 420 25.23 -3.67 -26.92
CA LEU A 420 24.37 -2.59 -27.41
C LEU A 420 25.18 -1.28 -27.58
N PRO A 421 24.80 -0.40 -28.53
CA PRO A 421 25.48 0.85 -28.72
C PRO A 421 25.21 1.86 -27.59
N TYR A 422 26.16 2.74 -27.36
CA TYR A 422 25.98 4.00 -26.61
C TYR A 422 26.62 5.15 -27.37
N LEU A 423 26.23 6.40 -27.05
CA LEU A 423 26.79 7.57 -27.71
C LEU A 423 28.12 7.95 -27.07
N THR A 424 29.15 8.16 -27.92
CA THR A 424 30.50 8.60 -27.49
C THR A 424 30.67 10.10 -27.53
N LYS A 425 29.71 10.83 -28.11
CA LYS A 425 29.67 12.31 -28.20
C LYS A 425 28.27 12.78 -27.85
N HIS A 426 28.16 13.96 -27.23
CA HIS A 426 26.90 14.54 -26.80
C HIS A 426 26.18 13.75 -25.71
N ALA A 427 26.93 12.92 -25.00
CA ALA A 427 26.49 12.23 -23.80
C ALA A 427 27.56 12.37 -22.72
N ASN A 428 27.16 12.60 -21.48
CA ASN A 428 28.06 12.71 -20.35
C ASN A 428 28.19 11.41 -19.54
N ALA A 429 27.28 10.45 -19.76
CA ALA A 429 27.34 9.12 -19.18
C ALA A 429 26.55 8.10 -20.03
N TYR A 430 26.85 6.81 -19.84
CA TYR A 430 25.97 5.75 -20.27
C TYR A 430 25.74 4.71 -19.17
N ILE A 431 24.60 4.04 -19.23
CA ILE A 431 24.15 3.03 -18.29
C ILE A 431 23.61 1.85 -19.09
N SER A 432 24.12 0.64 -18.81
CA SER A 432 23.62 -0.61 -19.37
C SER A 432 22.71 -1.31 -18.36
N GLY A 433 21.58 -1.85 -18.83
CA GLY A 433 20.62 -2.51 -17.96
C GLY A 433 20.00 -3.77 -18.56
N ASN A 434 19.77 -4.76 -17.70
CA ASN A 434 18.95 -5.92 -17.97
C ASN A 434 17.55 -5.70 -17.37
N VAL A 435 16.51 -5.92 -18.17
CA VAL A 435 15.12 -5.80 -17.73
C VAL A 435 14.80 -6.92 -16.75
N THR A 436 14.43 -6.58 -15.52
CA THR A 436 14.02 -7.50 -14.46
C THR A 436 12.52 -7.45 -14.16
N GLY A 437 11.82 -6.43 -14.65
CA GLY A 437 10.39 -6.27 -14.48
C GLY A 437 9.79 -5.31 -15.51
N MET A 438 8.49 -5.44 -15.76
CA MET A 438 7.75 -4.58 -16.68
C MET A 438 6.38 -4.26 -16.08
N VAL A 439 5.96 -2.99 -16.17
CA VAL A 439 4.63 -2.52 -15.74
C VAL A 439 3.94 -1.85 -16.93
N ASP A 440 2.74 -2.30 -17.22
CA ASP A 440 1.89 -1.69 -18.25
C ASP A 440 1.19 -0.44 -17.68
N LEU A 441 1.49 0.73 -18.24
CA LEU A 441 0.95 2.01 -17.82
C LEU A 441 -0.10 2.58 -18.81
N GLY A 442 -0.73 1.73 -19.61
CA GLY A 442 -1.66 2.13 -20.66
C GLY A 442 -0.95 2.51 -21.96
N THR A 443 -0.50 3.75 -22.12
CA THR A 443 0.23 4.23 -23.32
C THR A 443 1.70 3.85 -23.33
N HIS A 444 2.30 3.55 -22.19
CA HIS A 444 3.71 3.25 -22.01
C HIS A 444 3.92 1.92 -21.30
N ILE A 445 5.11 1.34 -21.48
CA ILE A 445 5.64 0.27 -20.62
C ILE A 445 6.78 0.87 -19.81
N MET A 446 6.72 0.71 -18.48
CA MET A 446 7.84 0.94 -17.58
C MET A 446 8.70 -0.31 -17.50
N PHE A 447 9.93 -0.21 -17.95
CA PHE A 447 10.93 -1.28 -17.81
C PHE A 447 11.75 -1.01 -16.55
N ILE A 448 11.74 -1.94 -15.61
CA ILE A 448 12.61 -1.93 -14.43
C ILE A 448 13.86 -2.71 -14.80
N CYS A 449 15.01 -2.04 -14.77
CA CYS A 449 16.26 -2.60 -15.24
C CYS A 449 17.28 -2.64 -14.10
N GLU A 450 17.90 -3.78 -13.89
CA GLU A 450 19.11 -3.92 -13.07
C GLU A 450 20.31 -3.37 -13.84
N VAL A 451 21.04 -2.44 -13.23
CA VAL A 451 22.20 -1.80 -13.84
C VAL A 451 23.37 -2.79 -13.83
N THR A 452 23.88 -3.09 -15.03
CA THR A 452 25.02 -4.00 -15.22
C THR A 452 26.33 -3.28 -15.48
N GLU A 453 26.25 -2.04 -15.97
CA GLU A 453 27.40 -1.18 -16.25
C GLU A 453 26.96 0.28 -16.21
N SER A 454 27.78 1.15 -15.65
CA SER A 454 27.58 2.60 -15.70
C SER A 454 28.91 3.31 -15.79
N VAL A 455 29.05 4.24 -16.76
CA VAL A 455 30.31 4.95 -17.04
C VAL A 455 30.03 6.42 -17.24
N LYS A 456 30.77 7.26 -16.53
CA LYS A 456 30.83 8.70 -16.77
C LYS A 456 31.76 8.97 -17.96
N LEU A 457 31.30 9.70 -18.97
CA LEU A 457 32.04 10.02 -20.18
C LEU A 457 32.64 11.43 -20.16
N SER A 458 31.95 12.40 -19.53
CA SER A 458 32.43 13.78 -19.43
C SER A 458 31.88 14.48 -18.20
N ASP A 459 32.37 15.70 -17.94
CA ASP A 459 31.88 16.60 -16.88
C ASP A 459 30.90 17.67 -17.39
N ILE A 460 30.48 17.57 -18.67
CA ILE A 460 29.47 18.49 -19.22
C ILE A 460 28.13 18.21 -18.52
N GLU A 461 27.42 19.27 -18.17
CA GLU A 461 26.13 19.17 -17.49
C GLU A 461 25.11 18.33 -18.27
N THR A 462 24.24 17.64 -17.54
CA THR A 462 23.16 16.84 -18.14
C THR A 462 22.11 17.74 -18.74
N MET A 463 21.73 17.48 -19.99
CA MET A 463 20.64 18.20 -20.65
C MET A 463 19.30 17.87 -19.98
N THR A 464 18.69 18.89 -19.38
CA THR A 464 17.32 18.81 -18.88
C THR A 464 16.30 19.11 -19.98
N TYR A 465 15.06 18.65 -19.81
CA TYR A 465 13.97 18.97 -20.73
C TYR A 465 13.73 20.49 -20.82
N THR A 466 13.86 21.20 -19.70
CA THR A 466 13.77 22.66 -19.65
C THR A 466 14.90 23.33 -20.45
N TYR A 467 16.14 22.84 -20.31
CA TYR A 467 17.27 23.37 -21.09
C TYR A 467 17.05 23.16 -22.60
N TYR A 468 16.62 21.96 -22.99
CA TYR A 468 16.28 21.66 -24.39
C TYR A 468 15.23 22.61 -24.95
N GLN A 469 14.13 22.85 -24.25
CA GLN A 469 13.05 23.74 -24.69
C GLN A 469 13.54 25.20 -24.88
N ASN A 470 14.43 25.66 -24.00
CA ASN A 470 14.88 27.05 -24.01
C ASN A 470 16.05 27.32 -24.97
N ASN A 471 16.96 26.33 -25.19
CA ASN A 471 18.25 26.55 -25.81
C ASN A 471 18.50 25.72 -27.07
N VAL A 472 17.86 24.55 -27.22
CA VAL A 472 18.19 23.57 -28.28
C VAL A 472 17.05 23.44 -29.31
N LYS A 473 15.81 23.41 -28.83
CA LYS A 473 14.63 23.32 -29.68
C LYS A 473 14.54 24.56 -30.60
N PRO A 474 14.38 24.39 -31.93
CA PRO A 474 14.15 25.51 -32.84
C PRO A 474 12.93 26.32 -32.38
N LYS A 475 13.12 27.63 -32.28
CA LYS A 475 12.00 28.55 -32.04
C LYS A 475 11.24 28.77 -33.35
N PRO A 476 9.89 28.88 -33.32
CA PRO A 476 9.12 29.24 -34.50
C PRO A 476 9.62 30.57 -35.08
N GLU A 477 9.73 30.66 -36.40
CA GLU A 477 9.98 31.94 -37.06
C GLU A 477 8.78 32.87 -36.81
N THR A 478 9.03 34.03 -36.23
CA THR A 478 8.02 34.99 -35.76
C THR A 478 7.12 35.58 -36.83
N ASP A 479 7.42 35.36 -38.12
CA ASP A 479 6.67 35.94 -39.25
C ASP A 479 5.68 34.96 -39.89
N LYS A 480 5.57 33.71 -39.42
CA LYS A 480 4.63 32.71 -39.96
C LYS A 480 3.35 32.65 -39.15
N LYS A 481 2.21 32.78 -39.86
CA LYS A 481 0.88 32.53 -39.29
C LYS A 481 0.52 31.08 -39.44
N GLY A 482 -0.24 30.53 -38.47
CA GLY A 482 -0.70 29.15 -38.51
C GLY A 482 -0.68 28.50 -37.13
N TRP A 483 -0.33 27.21 -37.07
CA TRP A 483 -0.30 26.40 -35.85
C TRP A 483 1.08 25.79 -35.66
N VAL A 484 1.64 25.92 -34.47
CA VAL A 484 2.95 25.34 -34.14
C VAL A 484 2.79 24.10 -33.29
N CYS A 485 3.46 23.01 -33.65
CA CYS A 485 3.55 21.84 -32.83
C CYS A 485 4.40 22.11 -31.57
N ASP A 486 3.80 22.03 -30.42
CA ASP A 486 4.45 22.31 -29.13
C ASP A 486 5.57 21.32 -28.81
N ILE A 487 5.55 20.16 -29.47
CA ILE A 487 6.54 19.09 -29.26
C ILE A 487 7.80 19.31 -30.08
N CYS A 488 7.68 19.55 -31.41
CA CYS A 488 8.82 19.60 -32.31
C CYS A 488 9.05 20.95 -33.03
N GLY A 489 8.12 21.90 -32.87
CA GLY A 489 8.23 23.21 -33.52
C GLY A 489 7.80 23.25 -35.01
N TYR A 490 7.26 22.16 -35.57
CA TYR A 490 6.68 22.14 -36.91
C TYR A 490 5.54 23.16 -37.02
N ILE A 491 5.52 23.96 -38.07
CA ILE A 491 4.48 24.96 -38.34
C ILE A 491 3.54 24.41 -39.42
N TYR A 492 2.26 24.33 -39.09
CA TYR A 492 1.18 24.14 -40.05
C TYR A 492 0.64 25.49 -40.49
N GLU A 493 0.79 25.84 -41.77
CA GLU A 493 0.48 27.17 -42.31
C GLU A 493 -1.01 27.38 -42.67
N GLY A 494 -1.94 26.52 -42.22
CA GLY A 494 -3.39 26.65 -42.40
C GLY A 494 -4.05 27.58 -41.36
N GLU A 495 -5.15 28.24 -41.74
CA GLU A 495 -5.93 29.08 -40.82
C GLU A 495 -6.55 28.27 -39.68
N ASP A 496 -7.04 27.06 -39.98
CA ASP A 496 -7.63 26.10 -39.03
C ASP A 496 -6.87 24.77 -39.08
N LEU A 497 -6.54 24.23 -37.91
CA LEU A 497 -5.90 22.94 -37.78
C LEU A 497 -6.99 21.83 -37.77
N PRO A 498 -6.94 20.84 -38.71
CA PRO A 498 -7.88 19.70 -38.66
C PRO A 498 -7.79 18.94 -37.36
N GLU A 499 -8.93 18.49 -36.80
CA GLU A 499 -8.99 17.72 -35.53
C GLU A 499 -8.19 16.42 -35.59
N ASP A 500 -8.09 15.80 -36.78
CA ASP A 500 -7.35 14.57 -37.04
C ASP A 500 -5.93 14.81 -37.55
N PHE A 501 -5.43 16.07 -37.53
CA PHE A 501 -4.09 16.40 -38.00
C PHE A 501 -3.03 15.71 -37.17
N ILE A 502 -2.08 15.09 -37.86
CA ILE A 502 -0.92 14.44 -37.24
C ILE A 502 0.34 15.16 -37.73
N CYS A 503 1.14 15.61 -36.79
CA CYS A 503 2.40 16.27 -37.09
C CYS A 503 3.28 15.40 -38.00
N PRO A 504 3.72 15.88 -39.19
CA PRO A 504 4.52 15.08 -40.10
C PRO A 504 5.90 14.73 -39.55
N LEU A 505 6.42 15.52 -38.58
CA LEU A 505 7.73 15.31 -37.98
C LEU A 505 7.67 14.36 -36.77
N CYS A 506 6.90 14.73 -35.75
CA CYS A 506 6.93 13.98 -34.48
C CYS A 506 5.73 13.03 -34.28
N LYS A 507 4.76 13.03 -35.20
CA LYS A 507 3.56 12.18 -35.18
C LYS A 507 2.58 12.43 -34.01
N HIS A 508 2.67 13.57 -33.36
CA HIS A 508 1.70 14.01 -32.36
C HIS A 508 0.43 14.56 -33.02
N GLY A 509 -0.68 14.49 -32.31
CA GLY A 509 -1.98 14.91 -32.83
C GLY A 509 -2.24 16.41 -32.72
N ALA A 510 -3.40 16.85 -33.23
CA ALA A 510 -3.79 18.27 -33.23
C ALA A 510 -3.83 18.91 -31.83
N ALA A 511 -4.07 18.12 -30.78
CA ALA A 511 -4.09 18.59 -29.38
C ALA A 511 -2.73 19.15 -28.89
N ASP A 512 -1.64 18.79 -29.58
CA ASP A 512 -0.28 19.25 -29.27
C ASP A 512 0.16 20.42 -30.15
N PHE A 513 -0.79 21.22 -30.68
CA PHE A 513 -0.54 22.39 -31.47
C PHE A 513 -1.13 23.64 -30.85
N SER A 514 -0.35 24.71 -30.84
CA SER A 514 -0.76 26.07 -30.43
C SER A 514 -0.86 26.99 -31.62
N LYS A 515 -1.88 27.89 -31.63
CA LYS A 515 -2.04 28.89 -32.70
C LYS A 515 -0.97 29.95 -32.56
N LEU A 516 -0.26 30.25 -33.68
CA LEU A 516 0.65 31.37 -33.75
C LEU A 516 -0.16 32.67 -33.94
N GLU A 517 0.03 33.64 -33.04
CA GLU A 517 -0.63 34.98 -33.11
C GLU A 517 -0.07 35.88 -34.21
#